data_ac7e0a39fc9166ae7159fd79e9377378
#
_entry.id   ac7e0a39fc9166ae7159fd79e9377378
#
_cell.length_a   1.000
_cell.length_b   1.000
_cell.length_c   1.000
_cell.angle_alpha   90.00
_cell.angle_beta   90.00
_cell.angle_gamma   90.00
#
_symmetry.space_group_name_H-M   'P 1'
#
loop_
_entity.id
_entity.type
_entity.pdbx_description
1 polymer ?
#
loop_
_entity_poly.entity_id
_entity_poly.type
_entity_poly.pdbx_seq_one_letter_code
_entity_poly.pdbx_strand_id
1 'polypeptide(L)'
;MSSLHDFHRHFGSNGPLVSPLGLGTVKLGRNQGVKYPSGFELPDDRSALELLALARDLGINLLDTAPAYGISEERLGTLLKGQRQHWVIVSKVGEEFIDGQSAFDFSATHTRFSVERSLKRLN
;
A
#
# COMPACT_ATOMS: atom_id res chain seq x y z
N MET A 1 17.75 19.85 -3.24
CA MET A 1 16.48 19.58 -2.53
C MET A 1 16.74 18.61 -1.40
N SER A 2 16.38 18.95 -0.18
CA SER A 2 16.53 18.04 0.96
C SER A 2 15.53 16.88 0.85
N SER A 3 15.98 15.68 1.22
CA SER A 3 15.13 14.51 1.24
C SER A 3 14.53 14.28 2.64
N LEU A 4 13.55 13.40 2.75
CA LEU A 4 12.95 13.04 4.03
C LEU A 4 13.79 12.05 4.85
N HIS A 5 14.95 11.60 4.32
CA HIS A 5 15.78 10.60 5.01
C HIS A 5 16.20 11.04 6.42
N ASP A 6 16.51 12.32 6.60
CA ASP A 6 16.96 12.85 7.89
C ASP A 6 15.82 13.00 8.92
N PHE A 7 14.57 12.78 8.48
CA PHE A 7 13.38 12.93 9.33
C PHE A 7 12.72 11.61 9.67
N HIS A 8 13.35 10.47 9.33
CA HIS A 8 12.81 9.16 9.68
C HIS A 8 12.72 8.98 11.20
N ARG A 9 11.66 8.36 11.65
CA ARG A 9 11.39 8.08 13.07
C ARG A 9 10.95 6.64 13.25
N HIS A 10 11.15 6.11 14.45
CA HIS A 10 10.62 4.79 14.78
C HIS A 10 9.10 4.81 14.78
N PHE A 11 8.50 3.81 14.18
CA PHE A 11 7.07 3.57 14.23
C PHE A 11 6.73 3.01 15.62
N GLY A 12 6.26 3.88 16.53
CA GLY A 12 6.15 3.55 17.95
C GLY A 12 7.52 3.52 18.62
N SER A 13 7.61 2.83 19.76
CA SER A 13 8.85 2.83 20.58
C SER A 13 9.96 1.99 19.96
N ASN A 14 9.63 0.84 19.36
CA ASN A 14 10.60 -0.16 18.91
C ASN A 14 10.34 -0.64 17.48
N GLY A 15 9.50 0.06 16.74
CA GLY A 15 9.16 -0.31 15.38
C GLY A 15 10.22 0.11 14.36
N PRO A 16 9.97 -0.18 13.07
CA PRO A 16 10.90 0.20 12.02
C PRO A 16 11.00 1.72 11.87
N LEU A 17 12.10 2.18 11.29
CA LEU A 17 12.25 3.58 10.91
C LEU A 17 11.39 3.87 9.70
N VAL A 18 10.54 4.89 9.80
CA VAL A 18 9.62 5.30 8.73
C VAL A 18 9.74 6.79 8.45
N SER A 19 9.45 7.15 7.22
CA SER A 19 9.37 8.56 6.80
C SER A 19 8.17 9.26 7.45
N PRO A 20 8.24 10.57 7.65
CA PRO A 20 7.11 11.33 8.21
C PRO A 20 5.90 11.37 7.28
N LEU A 21 6.09 11.13 6.00
CA LEU A 21 5.04 11.01 4.99
C LEU A 21 4.99 9.58 4.47
N GLY A 22 3.79 9.06 4.26
CA GLY A 22 3.55 7.79 3.61
C GLY A 22 2.83 7.97 2.28
N LEU A 23 3.00 7.02 1.37
CA LEU A 23 2.32 7.01 0.09
C LEU A 23 1.12 6.07 0.15
N GLY A 24 -0.08 6.62 -0.04
CA GLY A 24 -1.30 5.83 -0.19
C GLY A 24 -1.36 5.18 -1.57
N THR A 25 -1.88 3.96 -1.64
CA THR A 25 -1.83 3.15 -2.86
C THR A 25 -3.19 2.74 -3.41
N VAL A 26 -4.28 3.32 -2.95
CA VAL A 26 -5.61 2.99 -3.47
C VAL A 26 -5.67 3.17 -5.00
N LYS A 27 -5.05 4.22 -5.52
CA LYS A 27 -5.02 4.50 -6.97
C LYS A 27 -4.19 3.52 -7.79
N LEU A 28 -3.41 2.66 -7.16
CA LEU A 28 -2.70 1.59 -7.86
C LEU A 28 -3.58 0.36 -8.11
N GLY A 29 -4.70 0.24 -7.42
CA GLY A 29 -5.50 -0.98 -7.49
C GLY A 29 -7.00 -0.81 -7.62
N ARG A 30 -7.55 0.35 -7.31
CA ARG A 30 -9.00 0.56 -7.28
C ARG A 30 -9.38 1.91 -7.86
N ASN A 31 -10.31 1.91 -8.82
CA ASN A 31 -10.89 3.13 -9.41
C ASN A 31 -12.43 3.14 -9.38
N GLN A 32 -13.03 2.17 -8.69
CA GLN A 32 -14.49 2.08 -8.51
C GLN A 32 -14.87 2.30 -7.06
N GLY A 33 -15.99 2.98 -6.82
CA GLY A 33 -16.48 3.24 -5.47
C GLY A 33 -15.54 4.09 -4.63
N VAL A 34 -14.72 4.91 -5.24
CA VAL A 34 -13.78 5.82 -4.58
C VAL A 34 -14.35 7.23 -4.55
N LYS A 35 -13.98 8.01 -3.52
CA LYS A 35 -14.52 9.36 -3.31
C LYS A 35 -13.61 10.43 -3.91
N TYR A 36 -13.39 10.35 -5.22
CA TYR A 36 -12.65 11.37 -5.96
C TYR A 36 -13.59 12.18 -6.86
N PRO A 37 -13.31 13.47 -7.10
CA PRO A 37 -14.18 14.34 -7.89
C PRO A 37 -14.38 13.89 -9.33
N SER A 38 -13.41 13.18 -9.90
CA SER A 38 -13.47 12.68 -11.26
C SER A 38 -12.93 11.26 -11.34
N GLY A 39 -13.37 10.52 -12.37
CA GLY A 39 -12.85 9.19 -12.66
C GLY A 39 -11.36 9.25 -13.07
N PHE A 40 -10.66 8.14 -12.88
CA PHE A 40 -9.28 7.99 -13.31
C PHE A 40 -9.03 6.55 -13.78
N GLU A 41 -8.00 6.37 -14.57
CA GLU A 41 -7.51 5.03 -14.94
C GLU A 41 -6.40 4.62 -13.99
N LEU A 42 -6.27 3.31 -13.75
CA LEU A 42 -5.14 2.80 -12.99
C LEU A 42 -3.85 3.02 -13.78
N PRO A 43 -2.78 3.53 -13.17
CA PRO A 43 -1.52 3.69 -13.86
C PRO A 43 -0.96 2.33 -14.28
N ASP A 44 -0.28 2.30 -15.42
CA ASP A 44 0.42 1.10 -15.86
C ASP A 44 1.63 0.80 -14.95
N ASP A 45 2.26 -0.35 -15.14
CA ASP A 45 3.36 -0.78 -14.29
C ASP A 45 4.55 0.15 -14.39
N ARG A 46 4.83 0.70 -15.57
CA ARG A 46 5.92 1.65 -15.75
C ARG A 46 5.69 2.92 -14.93
N SER A 47 4.51 3.51 -15.06
CA SER A 47 4.14 4.72 -14.29
C SER A 47 4.14 4.47 -12.80
N ALA A 48 3.66 3.31 -12.38
CA ALA A 48 3.67 2.92 -10.96
C ALA A 48 5.11 2.75 -10.43
N LEU A 49 6.00 2.12 -11.20
CA LEU A 49 7.40 1.98 -10.84
C LEU A 49 8.12 3.34 -10.77
N GLU A 50 7.85 4.23 -11.70
CA GLU A 50 8.40 5.59 -11.69
C GLU A 50 7.94 6.36 -10.44
N LEU A 51 6.67 6.23 -10.05
CA LEU A 51 6.14 6.84 -8.83
C LEU A 51 6.84 6.30 -7.58
N LEU A 52 6.97 4.98 -7.47
CA LEU A 52 7.64 4.35 -6.34
C LEU A 52 9.12 4.74 -6.25
N ALA A 53 9.80 4.81 -7.39
CA ALA A 53 11.19 5.24 -7.45
C ALA A 53 11.34 6.70 -7.01
N LEU A 54 10.47 7.58 -7.47
CA LEU A 54 10.47 9.00 -7.06
C LEU A 54 10.20 9.13 -5.55
N ALA A 55 9.21 8.41 -5.04
CA ALA A 55 8.90 8.42 -3.61
C ALA A 55 10.13 8.01 -2.78
N ARG A 56 10.81 6.94 -3.20
CA ARG A 56 12.02 6.47 -2.54
C ARG A 56 13.15 7.50 -2.60
N ASP A 57 13.36 8.12 -3.74
CA ASP A 57 14.40 9.16 -3.90
C ASP A 57 14.12 10.37 -3.00
N LEU A 58 12.86 10.68 -2.76
CA LEU A 58 12.46 11.74 -1.83
C LEU A 58 12.56 11.34 -0.37
N GLY A 59 12.87 10.08 -0.08
CA GLY A 59 13.02 9.56 1.29
C GLY A 59 11.75 8.99 1.89
N ILE A 60 10.71 8.74 1.08
CA ILE A 60 9.49 8.05 1.53
C ILE A 60 9.76 6.55 1.50
N ASN A 61 9.51 5.88 2.63
CA ASN A 61 9.67 4.43 2.75
C ASN A 61 8.44 3.73 3.33
N LEU A 62 7.34 4.47 3.51
CA LEU A 62 6.10 3.97 4.08
C LEU A 62 5.02 3.92 3.01
N LEU A 63 4.42 2.74 2.82
CA LEU A 63 3.30 2.53 1.91
C LEU A 63 2.06 2.13 2.71
N ASP A 64 0.93 2.73 2.39
CA ASP A 64 -0.37 2.37 2.96
C ASP A 64 -1.20 1.69 1.87
N THR A 65 -1.65 0.49 2.14
CA THR A 65 -2.48 -0.31 1.24
C THR A 65 -3.61 -1.01 2.00
N ALA A 66 -4.40 -1.80 1.30
CA ALA A 66 -5.49 -2.57 1.90
C ALA A 66 -5.97 -3.68 0.95
N PRO A 67 -6.52 -4.79 1.48
CA PRO A 67 -7.22 -5.77 0.65
C PRO A 67 -8.37 -5.16 -0.16
N ALA A 68 -9.04 -4.14 0.37
CA ALA A 68 -10.14 -3.44 -0.29
C ALA A 68 -9.69 -2.49 -1.41
N TYR A 69 -8.40 -2.33 -1.63
CA TYR A 69 -7.86 -1.47 -2.70
C TYR A 69 -7.71 -2.22 -4.03
N GLY A 70 -8.65 -3.09 -4.35
CA GLY A 70 -8.61 -3.86 -5.59
C GLY A 70 -7.36 -4.71 -5.69
N ILE A 71 -6.55 -4.50 -6.72
CA ILE A 71 -5.32 -5.25 -6.97
C ILE A 71 -4.06 -4.59 -6.40
N SER A 72 -4.20 -3.61 -5.51
CA SER A 72 -3.05 -2.84 -4.99
C SER A 72 -2.01 -3.72 -4.30
N GLU A 73 -2.44 -4.61 -3.38
CA GLU A 73 -1.50 -5.50 -2.68
C GLU A 73 -0.73 -6.41 -3.64
N GLU A 74 -1.41 -7.00 -4.59
CA GLU A 74 -0.80 -7.89 -5.59
C GLU A 74 0.18 -7.14 -6.48
N ARG A 75 -0.20 -5.93 -6.91
CA ARG A 75 0.69 -5.09 -7.72
C ARG A 75 1.94 -4.69 -6.94
N LEU A 76 1.80 -4.27 -5.68
CA LEU A 76 2.95 -3.95 -4.84
C LEU A 76 3.88 -5.14 -4.68
N GLY A 77 3.34 -6.33 -4.47
CA GLY A 77 4.14 -7.56 -4.37
C GLY A 77 4.97 -7.81 -5.61
N THR A 78 4.45 -7.51 -6.79
CA THR A 78 5.16 -7.64 -8.06
C THR A 78 6.13 -6.48 -8.29
N LEU A 79 5.67 -5.24 -8.12
CA LEU A 79 6.45 -4.03 -8.41
C LEU A 79 7.65 -3.87 -7.48
N LEU A 80 7.55 -4.37 -6.25
CA LEU A 80 8.60 -4.22 -5.24
C LEU A 80 9.60 -5.38 -5.23
N LYS A 81 9.54 -6.31 -6.16
CA LYS A 81 10.51 -7.39 -6.24
C LYS A 81 11.93 -6.84 -6.32
N GLY A 82 12.82 -7.40 -5.49
CA GLY A 82 14.22 -6.96 -5.40
C GLY A 82 14.43 -5.73 -4.53
N GLN A 83 13.39 -5.04 -4.09
CA GLN A 83 13.50 -3.86 -3.23
C GLN A 83 12.51 -3.86 -2.06
N ARG A 84 11.87 -5.01 -1.77
CA ARG A 84 10.86 -5.12 -0.70
C ARG A 84 11.38 -4.65 0.65
N GLN A 85 12.64 -4.93 0.96
CA GLN A 85 13.27 -4.57 2.23
C GLN A 85 13.42 -3.07 2.45
N HIS A 86 13.31 -2.25 1.41
CA HIS A 86 13.38 -0.80 1.52
C HIS A 86 12.05 -0.15 1.93
N TRP A 87 10.99 -0.94 2.01
CA TRP A 87 9.65 -0.42 2.24
C TRP A 87 9.02 -1.00 3.49
N VAL A 88 8.41 -0.13 4.27
CA VAL A 88 7.50 -0.52 5.36
C VAL A 88 6.08 -0.40 4.83
N ILE A 89 5.33 -1.49 4.91
CA ILE A 89 3.98 -1.54 4.35
C ILE A 89 2.98 -1.71 5.48
N VAL A 90 1.99 -0.82 5.52
CA VAL A 90 0.83 -0.90 6.40
C VAL A 90 -0.37 -1.32 5.56
N SER A 91 -0.98 -2.44 5.90
CA SER A 91 -2.23 -2.87 5.27
C SER A 91 -3.36 -2.91 6.30
N LYS A 92 -4.49 -3.43 5.93
CA LYS A 92 -5.72 -3.39 6.73
C LYS A 92 -6.41 -4.74 6.71
N VAL A 93 -7.38 -4.92 7.60
CA VAL A 93 -8.29 -6.06 7.59
C VAL A 93 -9.72 -5.56 7.78
N GLY A 94 -10.70 -6.38 7.37
CA GLY A 94 -12.12 -6.14 7.65
C GLY A 94 -12.94 -5.78 6.43
N GLU A 95 -12.43 -4.98 5.51
CA GLU A 95 -13.14 -4.66 4.28
C GLU A 95 -12.59 -5.49 3.11
N GLU A 96 -13.52 -6.06 2.33
CA GLU A 96 -13.25 -6.67 1.03
C GLU A 96 -14.01 -5.91 -0.03
N PHE A 97 -13.43 -5.78 -1.22
CA PHE A 97 -14.08 -5.14 -2.35
C PHE A 97 -14.20 -6.15 -3.50
N ILE A 98 -15.41 -6.63 -3.72
CA ILE A 98 -15.70 -7.71 -4.67
C ILE A 98 -16.85 -7.27 -5.58
N ASP A 99 -16.66 -7.40 -6.89
CA ASP A 99 -17.66 -7.07 -7.89
C ASP A 99 -18.25 -5.66 -7.73
N GLY A 100 -17.39 -4.69 -7.43
CA GLY A 100 -17.79 -3.28 -7.28
C GLY A 100 -18.49 -2.95 -5.97
N GLN A 101 -18.51 -3.87 -5.01
CA GLN A 101 -19.18 -3.68 -3.71
C GLN A 101 -18.25 -3.99 -2.54
N SER A 102 -18.38 -3.20 -1.48
CA SER A 102 -17.70 -3.45 -0.22
C SER A 102 -18.49 -4.44 0.63
N ALA A 103 -17.77 -5.38 1.24
CA ALA A 103 -18.29 -6.29 2.26
C ALA A 103 -17.38 -6.23 3.47
N PHE A 104 -17.93 -6.40 4.66
CA PHE A 104 -17.19 -6.23 5.90
C PHE A 104 -17.29 -7.49 6.76
N ASP A 105 -16.16 -7.96 7.26
CA ASP A 105 -16.09 -9.07 8.20
C ASP A 105 -14.88 -8.85 9.12
N PHE A 106 -15.18 -8.58 10.39
CA PHE A 106 -14.17 -8.32 11.42
C PHE A 106 -14.00 -9.52 12.36
N SER A 107 -14.45 -10.71 11.95
CA SER A 107 -14.27 -11.92 12.75
C SER A 107 -12.78 -12.28 12.88
N ALA A 108 -12.44 -13.02 13.94
CA ALA A 108 -11.08 -13.52 14.14
C ALA A 108 -10.62 -14.40 12.98
N THR A 109 -11.52 -15.27 12.49
CA THR A 109 -11.22 -16.17 11.36
C THR A 109 -10.87 -15.37 10.09
N HIS A 110 -11.69 -14.38 9.74
CA HIS A 110 -11.45 -13.57 8.56
C HIS A 110 -10.19 -12.70 8.73
N THR A 111 -9.95 -12.17 9.92
CA THR A 111 -8.77 -11.37 10.20
C THR A 111 -7.48 -12.16 9.95
N ARG A 112 -7.41 -13.40 10.46
CA ARG A 112 -6.25 -14.28 10.22
C ARG A 112 -6.07 -14.59 8.74
N PHE A 113 -7.15 -15.00 8.09
CA PHE A 113 -7.13 -15.26 6.64
C PHE A 113 -6.63 -14.03 5.86
N SER A 114 -7.14 -12.86 6.17
CA SER A 114 -6.78 -11.62 5.49
C SER A 114 -5.30 -11.26 5.67
N VAL A 115 -4.77 -11.39 6.90
CA VAL A 115 -3.35 -11.12 7.16
C VAL A 115 -2.45 -12.10 6.39
N GLU A 116 -2.77 -13.38 6.43
CA GLU A 116 -1.99 -14.40 5.72
C GLU A 116 -2.01 -14.17 4.22
N ARG A 117 -3.15 -13.80 3.66
CA ARG A 117 -3.30 -13.47 2.25
C ARG A 117 -2.48 -12.23 1.88
N SER A 118 -2.55 -11.17 2.69
CA SER A 118 -1.77 -9.95 2.47
C SER A 118 -0.27 -10.23 2.50
N LEU A 119 0.19 -11.05 3.44
CA LEU A 119 1.60 -11.46 3.51
C LEU A 119 2.05 -12.18 2.23
N LYS A 120 1.20 -13.04 1.66
CA LYS A 120 1.50 -13.71 0.38
C LYS A 120 1.52 -12.75 -0.79
N ARG A 121 0.57 -11.82 -0.85
CA ARG A 121 0.47 -10.85 -1.94
C ARG A 121 1.64 -9.88 -1.96
N LEU A 122 2.08 -9.46 -0.79
CA LEU A 122 3.10 -8.43 -0.63
C LEU A 122 4.54 -8.97 -0.57
N ASN A 123 4.69 -10.28 -0.39
CA ASN A 123 5.99 -10.95 -0.22
C ASN A 123 6.74 -10.44 1.00
#